data_57b7616913b6f1947e36fbf6772dd97c
#
_entry.id   57b7616913b6f1947e36fbf6772dd97c
#
_cell.length_a   1.000
_cell.length_b   1.000
_cell.length_c   1.000
_cell.angle_alpha   90.00
_cell.angle_beta   90.00
_cell.angle_gamma   90.00
#
_symmetry.space_group_name_H-M   'P 1'
#
loop_
_entity.id
_entity.type
_entity.pdbx_description
1 polymer ?
#
loop_
_entity_poly.entity_id
_entity_poly.type
_entity_poly.pdbx_seq_one_letter_code
_entity_poly.pdbx_strand_id
1 'polypeptide(L)'
;MIEGPGHVPLHKIKINVDKQLKECGEAPFYTLGPLVTDVAPAYDHITSAIGAAMIGWFGTAMLCYVTPKEHLGLPNRDDVKQGVIAYKIAAHAADLAKGHPAAQLRDDALSRARFEFRWVDQFNLSLDPDTARSYHDETLPKEAHKVAHFCSMCGPKFCSMKITQDVRDYAATLNDKEQGMARQEAGSAGGATGTKQEIEAGMASMSKKFLDLGAEVYVDAEKVRDSNKAL
;
A
#
# COMPACT_ATOMS: atom_id res chain seq x y z
N MET A 1 16.07 25.65 17.69
CA MET A 1 16.11 24.47 16.86
C MET A 1 17.37 23.69 17.18
N ILE A 2 17.27 22.40 17.35
CA ILE A 2 18.39 21.50 17.67
C ILE A 2 18.70 20.68 16.42
N GLU A 3 19.97 20.62 16.03
CA GLU A 3 20.43 19.77 14.94
C GLU A 3 20.79 18.37 15.45
N GLY A 4 20.34 17.35 14.74
CA GLY A 4 20.62 15.95 15.06
C GLY A 4 21.76 15.38 14.23
N PRO A 5 22.24 14.18 14.60
CA PRO A 5 23.30 13.50 13.86
C PRO A 5 22.82 13.00 12.50
N GLY A 6 23.70 13.09 11.48
CA GLY A 6 23.41 12.65 10.12
C GLY A 6 23.55 11.13 9.89
N HIS A 7 24.21 10.41 10.78
CA HIS A 7 24.44 8.95 10.71
C HIS A 7 23.97 8.28 11.99
N VAL A 8 22.85 7.58 11.93
CA VAL A 8 22.30 6.86 13.09
C VAL A 8 21.77 5.49 12.63
N PRO A 9 22.35 4.39 13.12
CA PRO A 9 21.81 3.06 12.83
C PRO A 9 20.32 2.97 13.16
N LEU A 10 19.55 2.28 12.32
CA LEU A 10 18.09 2.26 12.33
C LEU A 10 17.51 1.99 13.75
N HIS A 11 18.07 1.01 14.46
CA HIS A 11 17.62 0.60 15.80
C HIS A 11 17.92 1.63 16.90
N LYS A 12 18.74 2.66 16.63
CA LYS A 12 19.10 3.71 17.59
C LYS A 12 18.33 5.01 17.37
N ILE A 13 17.55 5.12 16.30
CA ILE A 13 16.83 6.36 15.96
C ILE A 13 15.88 6.77 17.08
N LYS A 14 15.06 5.84 17.60
CA LYS A 14 14.11 6.16 18.66
C LYS A 14 14.81 6.65 19.92
N ILE A 15 15.89 6.01 20.34
CA ILE A 15 16.68 6.40 21.50
C ILE A 15 17.23 7.81 21.33
N ASN A 16 17.69 8.15 20.13
CA ASN A 16 18.20 9.48 19.82
C ASN A 16 17.11 10.56 19.95
N VAL A 17 15.91 10.32 19.42
CA VAL A 17 14.78 11.26 19.53
C VAL A 17 14.31 11.39 20.97
N ASP A 18 14.10 10.29 21.69
CA ASP A 18 13.66 10.30 23.10
C ASP A 18 14.63 11.12 23.96
N LYS A 19 15.94 10.96 23.72
CA LYS A 19 16.95 11.73 24.42
C LYS A 19 16.89 13.21 24.08
N GLN A 20 16.75 13.56 22.81
CA GLN A 20 16.63 14.96 22.38
C GLN A 20 15.40 15.63 23.01
N LEU A 21 14.24 15.00 22.94
CA LEU A 21 13.01 15.53 23.51
C LEU A 21 13.17 15.80 25.01
N LYS A 22 13.76 14.86 25.74
CA LYS A 22 13.96 14.96 27.16
C LYS A 22 14.98 16.05 27.55
N GLU A 23 16.16 16.03 26.93
CA GLU A 23 17.28 16.90 27.37
C GLU A 23 17.16 18.31 26.80
N CYS A 24 16.45 18.48 25.67
CA CYS A 24 16.29 19.77 25.01
C CYS A 24 14.91 20.42 25.21
N GLY A 25 14.10 19.91 26.14
CA GLY A 25 12.79 20.48 26.46
C GLY A 25 11.85 20.56 25.28
N GLU A 26 11.82 19.52 24.46
CA GLU A 26 10.99 19.42 23.22
C GLU A 26 11.28 20.51 22.18
N ALA A 27 12.46 21.13 22.21
CA ALA A 27 12.84 22.09 21.19
C ALA A 27 12.79 21.44 19.79
N PRO A 28 12.35 22.18 18.73
CA PRO A 28 12.26 21.63 17.39
C PRO A 28 13.55 20.95 16.93
N PHE A 29 13.44 19.69 16.54
CA PHE A 29 14.54 18.83 16.12
C PHE A 29 14.66 18.86 14.59
N TYR A 30 15.85 19.18 14.08
CA TYR A 30 16.21 19.19 12.67
C TYR A 30 17.24 18.10 12.41
N THR A 31 17.00 17.25 11.42
CA THR A 31 17.87 16.11 11.15
C THR A 31 18.24 16.01 9.68
N LEU A 32 19.52 15.72 9.40
CA LEU A 32 20.02 15.33 8.10
C LEU A 32 19.88 13.80 7.99
N GLY A 33 18.80 13.34 7.40
CA GLY A 33 18.52 11.91 7.37
C GLY A 33 17.74 11.43 8.60
N PRO A 34 18.32 10.51 9.38
CA PRO A 34 19.71 10.03 9.33
C PRO A 34 19.94 8.92 8.30
N LEU A 35 21.18 8.83 7.80
CA LEU A 35 21.66 7.67 7.08
C LEU A 35 21.73 6.48 8.05
N VAL A 36 21.04 5.40 7.71
CA VAL A 36 20.90 4.23 8.59
C VAL A 36 21.96 3.15 8.34
N THR A 37 22.68 3.26 7.23
CA THR A 37 23.76 2.37 6.79
C THR A 37 24.64 3.10 5.78
N ASP A 38 25.91 2.70 5.72
CA ASP A 38 26.92 3.27 4.80
C ASP A 38 27.22 2.35 3.61
N VAL A 39 26.42 1.29 3.42
CA VAL A 39 26.66 0.24 2.41
C VAL A 39 26.46 0.71 0.96
N ALA A 40 25.83 1.86 0.74
CA ALA A 40 25.35 2.26 -0.58
C ALA A 40 25.81 3.67 -1.00
N PRO A 41 27.11 3.92 -1.21
CA PRO A 41 27.56 5.16 -1.84
C PRO A 41 26.83 5.40 -3.17
N ALA A 42 26.50 6.64 -3.49
CA ALA A 42 25.64 7.10 -4.58
C ALA A 42 24.13 6.86 -4.36
N TYR A 43 23.74 6.22 -3.27
CA TYR A 43 22.34 6.00 -2.88
C TYR A 43 22.02 6.54 -1.48
N ASP A 44 22.82 7.49 -1.01
CA ASP A 44 22.67 8.08 0.33
C ASP A 44 21.31 8.77 0.51
N HIS A 45 20.69 9.29 -0.55
CA HIS A 45 19.32 9.81 -0.53
C HIS A 45 18.28 8.72 -0.19
N ILE A 46 18.54 7.45 -0.51
CA ILE A 46 17.65 6.32 -0.16
C ILE A 46 17.91 5.88 1.28
N THR A 47 19.19 5.62 1.63
CA THR A 47 19.53 5.16 2.98
C THR A 47 19.13 6.16 4.05
N SER A 48 19.24 7.44 3.76
CA SER A 48 18.81 8.52 4.65
C SER A 48 17.29 8.74 4.66
N ALA A 49 16.59 8.53 3.53
CA ALA A 49 15.13 8.62 3.50
C ALA A 49 14.46 7.55 4.39
N ILE A 50 15.07 6.35 4.50
CA ILE A 50 14.61 5.32 5.44
C ILE A 50 14.68 5.83 6.88
N GLY A 51 15.80 6.42 7.27
CA GLY A 51 15.98 7.02 8.59
C GLY A 51 15.09 8.24 8.81
N ALA A 52 14.94 9.07 7.78
CA ALA A 52 14.08 10.25 7.80
C ALA A 52 12.60 9.91 8.05
N ALA A 53 12.09 8.87 7.42
CA ALA A 53 10.72 8.41 7.68
C ALA A 53 10.55 7.96 9.14
N MET A 54 11.51 7.21 9.67
CA MET A 54 11.45 6.72 11.04
C MET A 54 11.62 7.85 12.07
N ILE A 55 12.60 8.73 11.89
CA ILE A 55 12.85 9.83 12.83
C ILE A 55 11.73 10.88 12.77
N GLY A 56 11.17 11.11 11.58
CA GLY A 56 10.00 11.95 11.38
C GLY A 56 8.76 11.41 12.10
N TRP A 57 8.55 10.09 12.07
CA TRP A 57 7.49 9.43 12.84
C TRP A 57 7.67 9.63 14.35
N PHE A 58 8.88 9.55 14.86
CA PHE A 58 9.17 9.67 16.30
C PHE A 58 9.19 11.10 16.82
N GLY A 59 9.20 12.13 15.99
CA GLY A 59 9.02 13.50 16.47
C GLY A 59 9.96 14.56 15.90
N THR A 60 10.80 14.25 14.91
CA THR A 60 11.58 15.27 14.22
C THR A 60 10.65 16.30 13.56
N ALA A 61 10.96 17.58 13.79
CA ALA A 61 10.16 18.70 13.27
C ALA A 61 10.51 19.07 11.83
N MET A 62 11.76 18.87 11.41
CA MET A 62 12.25 19.21 10.08
C MET A 62 13.29 18.23 9.59
N LEU A 63 13.15 17.80 8.33
CA LEU A 63 14.05 16.89 7.65
C LEU A 63 14.86 17.65 6.61
N CYS A 64 16.19 17.55 6.66
CA CYS A 64 17.08 18.01 5.61
C CYS A 64 17.26 16.87 4.59
N TYR A 65 17.11 17.20 3.30
CA TYR A 65 17.30 16.19 2.25
C TYR A 65 18.79 15.90 2.02
N VAL A 66 19.04 14.69 1.52
CA VAL A 66 20.36 14.20 1.09
C VAL A 66 20.25 13.90 -0.39
N THR A 67 21.33 14.19 -1.15
CA THR A 67 21.40 13.89 -2.58
C THR A 67 22.09 12.55 -2.85
N PRO A 68 21.95 11.98 -4.07
CA PRO A 68 22.73 10.81 -4.48
C PRO A 68 24.24 11.01 -4.40
N LYS A 69 24.69 12.27 -4.48
CA LYS A 69 26.13 12.64 -4.45
C LYS A 69 26.66 13.00 -3.07
N GLU A 70 25.89 12.79 -2.03
CA GLU A 70 26.37 13.01 -0.67
C GLU A 70 27.68 12.24 -0.43
N HIS A 71 28.63 12.87 0.19
CA HIS A 71 30.01 12.36 0.42
C HIS A 71 30.84 12.06 -0.85
N LEU A 72 30.32 12.29 -2.07
CA LEU A 72 31.00 11.95 -3.32
C LEU A 72 31.34 13.17 -4.18
N GLY A 73 30.48 14.19 -4.21
CA GLY A 73 30.70 15.34 -5.06
C GLY A 73 29.57 16.38 -5.00
N LEU A 74 29.71 17.43 -5.81
CA LEU A 74 28.71 18.48 -5.88
C LEU A 74 27.49 18.01 -6.66
N PRO A 75 26.27 18.14 -6.11
CA PRO A 75 25.04 17.74 -6.79
C PRO A 75 24.67 18.74 -7.90
N ASN A 76 24.14 18.20 -8.99
CA ASN A 76 23.46 18.98 -10.02
C ASN A 76 21.95 19.11 -9.69
N ARG A 77 21.20 19.78 -10.58
CA ARG A 77 19.76 19.99 -10.41
C ARG A 77 18.97 18.69 -10.26
N ASP A 78 19.32 17.68 -11.05
CA ASP A 78 18.59 16.40 -11.05
C ASP A 78 18.90 15.58 -9.79
N ASP A 79 20.12 15.63 -9.29
CA ASP A 79 20.51 15.05 -8.01
C ASP A 79 19.73 15.70 -6.86
N VAL A 80 19.58 17.02 -6.89
CA VAL A 80 18.76 17.77 -5.90
C VAL A 80 17.29 17.34 -5.98
N LYS A 81 16.73 17.25 -7.21
CA LYS A 81 15.36 16.79 -7.41
C LYS A 81 15.15 15.41 -6.80
N GLN A 82 16.04 14.46 -7.07
CA GLN A 82 15.97 13.10 -6.53
C GLN A 82 15.99 13.09 -4.99
N GLY A 83 16.91 13.84 -4.39
CA GLY A 83 17.00 13.97 -2.94
C GLY A 83 15.71 14.55 -2.32
N VAL A 84 15.20 15.65 -2.89
CA VAL A 84 13.97 16.30 -2.42
C VAL A 84 12.76 15.36 -2.54
N ILE A 85 12.61 14.63 -3.65
CA ILE A 85 11.52 13.69 -3.82
C ILE A 85 11.62 12.54 -2.82
N ALA A 86 12.80 11.96 -2.61
CA ALA A 86 13.01 10.92 -1.60
C ALA A 86 12.57 11.37 -0.20
N TYR A 87 12.91 12.61 0.17
CA TYR A 87 12.55 13.16 1.46
C TYR A 87 11.07 13.56 1.59
N LYS A 88 10.44 14.00 0.51
CA LYS A 88 8.98 14.19 0.50
C LYS A 88 8.23 12.87 0.68
N ILE A 89 8.76 11.76 0.12
CA ILE A 89 8.21 10.42 0.35
C ILE A 89 8.39 10.02 1.81
N ALA A 90 9.59 10.20 2.37
CA ALA A 90 9.88 9.90 3.77
C ALA A 90 8.98 10.69 4.74
N ALA A 91 8.83 12.00 4.51
CA ALA A 91 7.96 12.86 5.31
C ALA A 91 6.49 12.44 5.22
N HIS A 92 6.00 12.12 4.02
CA HIS A 92 4.64 11.64 3.82
C HIS A 92 4.38 10.31 4.55
N ALA A 93 5.33 9.38 4.48
CA ALA A 93 5.25 8.11 5.22
C ALA A 93 5.23 8.33 6.74
N ALA A 94 6.03 9.28 7.24
CA ALA A 94 6.01 9.66 8.66
C ALA A 94 4.67 10.29 9.06
N ASP A 95 4.09 11.13 8.22
CA ASP A 95 2.78 11.75 8.48
C ASP A 95 1.65 10.72 8.49
N LEU A 96 1.67 9.74 7.60
CA LEU A 96 0.75 8.59 7.65
C LEU A 96 0.89 7.82 8.97
N ALA A 97 2.13 7.52 9.38
CA ALA A 97 2.40 6.79 10.62
C ALA A 97 1.97 7.56 11.88
N LYS A 98 1.99 8.89 11.85
CA LYS A 98 1.45 9.76 12.90
C LYS A 98 -0.07 9.91 12.85
N GLY A 99 -0.74 9.40 11.84
CA GLY A 99 -2.19 9.55 11.64
C GLY A 99 -2.61 10.95 11.17
N HIS A 100 -1.76 11.66 10.44
CA HIS A 100 -2.09 12.99 9.92
C HIS A 100 -3.20 12.91 8.86
N PRO A 101 -4.38 13.53 9.07
CA PRO A 101 -5.55 13.30 8.22
C PRO A 101 -5.35 13.74 6.77
N ALA A 102 -4.60 14.82 6.51
CA ALA A 102 -4.34 15.28 5.15
C ALA A 102 -3.44 14.31 4.36
N ALA A 103 -2.47 13.66 5.04
CA ALA A 103 -1.62 12.64 4.43
C ALA A 103 -2.45 11.43 4.02
N GLN A 104 -3.32 10.94 4.91
CA GLN A 104 -4.20 9.80 4.65
C GLN A 104 -5.18 10.07 3.50
N LEU A 105 -5.81 11.25 3.47
CA LEU A 105 -6.73 11.62 2.39
C LEU A 105 -6.05 11.61 1.02
N ARG A 106 -4.82 12.12 0.92
CA ARG A 106 -4.05 12.13 -0.33
C ARG A 106 -3.67 10.71 -0.75
N ASP A 107 -3.21 9.90 0.18
CA ASP A 107 -2.80 8.52 -0.07
C ASP A 107 -3.97 7.66 -0.53
N ASP A 108 -5.12 7.78 0.12
CA ASP A 108 -6.36 7.10 -0.26
C ASP A 108 -6.85 7.53 -1.64
N ALA A 109 -6.77 8.83 -1.97
CA ALA A 109 -7.15 9.34 -3.27
C ALA A 109 -6.25 8.77 -4.39
N LEU A 110 -4.93 8.72 -4.15
CA LEU A 110 -3.98 8.13 -5.09
C LEU A 110 -4.17 6.62 -5.22
N SER A 111 -4.38 5.91 -4.11
CA SER A 111 -4.64 4.47 -4.10
C SER A 111 -5.88 4.12 -4.92
N ARG A 112 -6.96 4.89 -4.75
CA ARG A 112 -8.18 4.74 -5.54
C ARG A 112 -7.94 5.01 -7.03
N ALA A 113 -7.22 6.08 -7.36
CA ALA A 113 -6.85 6.41 -8.73
C ALA A 113 -6.02 5.29 -9.39
N ARG A 114 -5.09 4.68 -8.64
CA ARG A 114 -4.30 3.51 -9.10
C ARG A 114 -5.19 2.30 -9.36
N PHE A 115 -6.07 1.98 -8.44
CA PHE A 115 -6.94 0.82 -8.55
C PHE A 115 -7.89 0.93 -9.75
N GLU A 116 -8.39 2.14 -10.03
CA GLU A 116 -9.30 2.44 -11.13
C GLU A 116 -8.58 2.76 -12.45
N PHE A 117 -7.24 2.70 -12.50
CA PHE A 117 -6.43 3.06 -13.67
C PHE A 117 -6.69 4.47 -14.19
N ARG A 118 -7.00 5.41 -13.29
CA ARG A 118 -7.16 6.83 -13.64
C ARG A 118 -5.78 7.52 -13.69
N TRP A 119 -5.09 7.33 -14.81
CA TRP A 119 -3.69 7.73 -14.98
C TRP A 119 -3.43 9.21 -14.75
N VAL A 120 -4.27 10.07 -15.29
CA VAL A 120 -4.13 11.53 -15.11
C VAL A 120 -4.21 11.92 -13.63
N ASP A 121 -5.14 11.32 -12.90
CA ASP A 121 -5.27 11.56 -11.46
C ASP A 121 -4.08 11.02 -10.67
N GLN A 122 -3.55 9.84 -11.05
CA GLN A 122 -2.35 9.29 -10.45
C GLN A 122 -1.16 10.26 -10.60
N PHE A 123 -0.96 10.81 -11.81
CA PHE A 123 0.13 11.76 -12.05
C PHE A 123 -0.08 13.04 -11.26
N ASN A 124 -1.26 13.64 -11.31
CA ASN A 124 -1.56 14.90 -10.63
C ASN A 124 -1.49 14.80 -9.09
N LEU A 125 -1.81 13.64 -8.51
CA LEU A 125 -1.70 13.39 -7.08
C LEU A 125 -0.29 12.98 -6.65
N SER A 126 0.58 12.58 -7.58
CA SER A 126 1.94 12.11 -7.28
C SER A 126 2.86 13.24 -6.78
N LEU A 127 3.98 12.88 -6.18
CA LEU A 127 5.01 13.83 -5.76
C LEU A 127 5.90 14.28 -6.91
N ASP A 128 6.00 13.48 -7.97
CA ASP A 128 6.74 13.77 -9.20
C ASP A 128 5.91 13.35 -10.42
N PRO A 129 4.95 14.18 -10.83
CA PRO A 129 4.05 13.87 -11.94
C PRO A 129 4.75 13.69 -13.28
N ASP A 130 5.81 14.46 -13.54
CA ASP A 130 6.53 14.42 -14.81
C ASP A 130 7.28 13.10 -14.98
N THR A 131 7.99 12.66 -13.94
CA THR A 131 8.70 11.37 -13.95
C THR A 131 7.70 10.20 -14.02
N ALA A 132 6.61 10.26 -13.26
CA ALA A 132 5.57 9.23 -13.29
C ALA A 132 4.94 9.08 -14.68
N ARG A 133 4.62 10.20 -15.33
CA ARG A 133 4.09 10.22 -16.70
C ARG A 133 5.11 9.70 -17.70
N SER A 134 6.36 10.15 -17.62
CA SER A 134 7.44 9.71 -18.52
C SER A 134 7.61 8.20 -18.48
N TYR A 135 7.69 7.60 -17.30
CA TYR A 135 7.85 6.14 -17.15
C TYR A 135 6.63 5.36 -17.65
N HIS A 136 5.42 5.89 -17.42
CA HIS A 136 4.22 5.27 -17.92
C HIS A 136 4.17 5.27 -19.45
N ASP A 137 4.51 6.40 -20.07
CA ASP A 137 4.38 6.62 -21.51
C ASP A 137 5.51 5.96 -22.31
N GLU A 138 6.68 5.72 -21.71
CA GLU A 138 7.88 5.21 -22.38
C GLU A 138 7.63 3.92 -23.19
N THR A 139 6.82 3.02 -22.68
CA THR A 139 6.52 1.72 -23.32
C THR A 139 5.17 1.65 -23.98
N LEU A 140 4.43 2.76 -24.06
CA LEU A 140 3.08 2.85 -24.61
C LEU A 140 3.03 3.79 -25.82
N PRO A 141 3.43 3.31 -27.02
CA PRO A 141 3.63 4.17 -28.19
C PRO A 141 2.33 4.74 -28.78
N LYS A 142 1.16 4.19 -28.43
CA LYS A 142 -0.15 4.65 -28.93
C LYS A 142 -0.91 5.39 -27.83
N GLU A 143 -1.47 6.55 -28.16
CA GLU A 143 -2.23 7.37 -27.22
C GLU A 143 -3.40 6.61 -26.55
N ALA A 144 -4.09 5.75 -27.28
CA ALA A 144 -5.15 4.92 -26.71
C ALA A 144 -4.67 3.97 -25.62
N HIS A 145 -3.41 3.55 -25.66
CA HIS A 145 -2.83 2.68 -24.63
C HIS A 145 -2.50 3.44 -23.35
N LYS A 146 -2.21 4.74 -23.44
CA LYS A 146 -1.87 5.60 -22.31
C LYS A 146 -3.05 5.83 -21.35
N VAL A 147 -4.27 5.62 -21.80
CA VAL A 147 -5.49 5.74 -20.99
C VAL A 147 -6.14 4.37 -20.69
N ALA A 148 -5.50 3.28 -21.09
CA ALA A 148 -6.04 1.94 -20.94
C ALA A 148 -6.01 1.48 -19.48
N HIS A 149 -6.92 0.57 -19.12
CA HIS A 149 -7.04 0.00 -17.77
C HIS A 149 -6.03 -1.13 -17.52
N PHE A 150 -4.79 -0.89 -17.87
CA PHE A 150 -3.63 -1.76 -17.56
C PHE A 150 -2.33 -0.97 -17.69
N CYS A 151 -1.24 -1.47 -17.16
CA CYS A 151 0.10 -0.93 -17.41
C CYS A 151 0.93 -1.90 -18.25
N SER A 152 2.02 -1.42 -18.86
CA SER A 152 2.92 -2.23 -19.67
C SER A 152 3.62 -3.36 -18.91
N MET A 153 3.79 -3.23 -17.58
CA MET A 153 4.44 -4.24 -16.75
C MET A 153 3.71 -5.59 -16.79
N CYS A 154 2.39 -5.60 -16.57
CA CYS A 154 1.58 -6.82 -16.53
C CYS A 154 0.78 -7.05 -17.82
N GLY A 155 0.55 -5.99 -18.60
CA GLY A 155 -0.34 -6.03 -19.76
C GLY A 155 -1.81 -6.28 -19.38
N PRO A 156 -2.71 -6.39 -20.37
CA PRO A 156 -4.16 -6.45 -20.12
C PRO A 156 -4.64 -7.79 -19.53
N LYS A 157 -3.86 -8.88 -19.66
CA LYS A 157 -4.30 -10.22 -19.26
C LYS A 157 -3.80 -10.69 -17.92
N PHE A 158 -2.73 -10.08 -17.39
CA PHE A 158 -2.05 -10.54 -16.16
C PHE A 158 -2.01 -9.49 -15.05
N CYS A 159 -2.71 -8.36 -15.22
CA CYS A 159 -2.78 -7.35 -14.17
C CYS A 159 -3.65 -7.85 -13.00
N SER A 160 -3.04 -8.06 -11.83
CA SER A 160 -3.74 -8.54 -10.64
C SER A 160 -4.86 -7.59 -10.19
N MET A 161 -4.67 -6.28 -10.34
CA MET A 161 -5.69 -5.27 -10.00
C MET A 161 -6.90 -5.38 -10.93
N LYS A 162 -6.66 -5.50 -12.24
CA LYS A 162 -7.73 -5.68 -13.21
C LYS A 162 -8.48 -7.00 -12.99
N ILE A 163 -7.76 -8.10 -12.79
CA ILE A 163 -8.35 -9.42 -12.50
C ILE A 163 -9.20 -9.34 -11.23
N THR A 164 -8.69 -8.69 -10.17
CA THR A 164 -9.44 -8.50 -8.92
C THR A 164 -10.73 -7.70 -9.16
N GLN A 165 -10.67 -6.64 -9.97
CA GLN A 165 -11.85 -5.85 -10.29
C GLN A 165 -12.85 -6.66 -11.14
N ASP A 166 -12.38 -7.36 -12.16
CA ASP A 166 -13.22 -8.20 -13.00
C ASP A 166 -13.93 -9.29 -12.19
N VAL A 167 -13.25 -9.90 -11.20
CA VAL A 167 -13.85 -10.87 -10.27
C VAL A 167 -14.90 -10.22 -9.36
N ARG A 168 -14.63 -9.02 -8.85
CA ARG A 168 -15.62 -8.28 -8.03
C ARG A 168 -16.86 -7.90 -8.84
N ASP A 169 -16.66 -7.40 -10.05
CA ASP A 169 -17.77 -7.02 -10.94
C ASP A 169 -18.60 -8.26 -11.32
N TYR A 170 -17.95 -9.39 -11.60
CA TYR A 170 -18.64 -10.65 -11.85
C TYR A 170 -19.43 -11.13 -10.61
N ALA A 171 -18.83 -11.09 -9.43
CA ALA A 171 -19.50 -11.46 -8.18
C ALA A 171 -20.73 -10.55 -7.89
N ALA A 172 -20.62 -9.25 -8.16
CA ALA A 172 -21.75 -8.34 -8.04
C ALA A 172 -22.90 -8.73 -8.97
N THR A 173 -22.61 -9.11 -10.23
CA THR A 173 -23.64 -9.56 -11.17
C THR A 173 -24.31 -10.87 -10.79
N LEU A 174 -23.60 -11.76 -10.08
CA LEU A 174 -24.17 -13.00 -9.52
C LEU A 174 -25.13 -12.68 -8.37
N ASN A 175 -24.70 -11.84 -7.44
CA ASN A 175 -25.56 -11.42 -6.32
C ASN A 175 -26.84 -10.72 -6.80
N ASP A 176 -26.75 -9.88 -7.84
CA ASP A 176 -27.92 -9.22 -8.42
C ASP A 176 -28.88 -10.23 -9.10
N LYS A 177 -28.35 -11.26 -9.76
CA LYS A 177 -29.12 -12.35 -10.34
C LYS A 177 -29.79 -13.20 -9.26
N GLU A 178 -29.07 -13.59 -8.22
CA GLU A 178 -29.60 -14.35 -7.10
C GLU A 178 -30.68 -13.56 -6.34
N GLN A 179 -30.45 -12.26 -6.11
CA GLN A 179 -31.47 -11.37 -5.51
C GLN A 179 -32.66 -11.16 -6.46
N GLY A 180 -32.42 -11.11 -7.77
CA GLY A 180 -33.47 -11.03 -8.77
C GLY A 180 -34.32 -12.32 -8.84
N MET A 181 -33.68 -13.49 -8.78
CA MET A 181 -34.34 -14.78 -8.70
C MET A 181 -35.11 -14.96 -7.37
N ALA A 182 -34.47 -14.63 -6.25
CA ALA A 182 -35.11 -14.65 -4.94
C ALA A 182 -36.34 -13.70 -4.84
N ARG A 183 -36.28 -12.53 -5.53
CA ARG A 183 -37.44 -11.63 -5.63
C ARG A 183 -38.55 -12.17 -6.54
N GLN A 184 -38.18 -12.88 -7.62
CA GLN A 184 -39.19 -13.55 -8.47
C GLN A 184 -39.81 -14.75 -7.79
N GLU A 185 -39.04 -15.54 -7.05
CA GLU A 185 -39.53 -16.68 -6.26
C GLU A 185 -40.35 -16.22 -5.04
N ALA A 186 -39.96 -15.13 -4.36
CA ALA A 186 -40.72 -14.52 -3.28
C ALA A 186 -42.03 -13.88 -3.74
N GLY A 187 -42.14 -13.50 -5.05
CA GLY A 187 -43.38 -13.07 -5.67
C GLY A 187 -44.34 -14.22 -5.99
N SER A 188 -43.87 -15.46 -5.97
CA SER A 188 -44.68 -16.67 -6.28
C SER A 188 -44.84 -17.65 -5.11
N ALA A 189 -44.12 -17.52 -4.02
CA ALA A 189 -44.28 -18.30 -2.80
C ALA A 189 -43.73 -17.52 -1.60
N GLY A 190 -44.55 -17.31 -0.60
CA GLY A 190 -44.13 -16.62 0.61
C GLY A 190 -43.03 -17.36 1.35
N GLY A 191 -41.94 -16.65 1.57
CA GLY A 191 -41.00 -16.83 2.67
C GLY A 191 -40.11 -18.07 2.70
N ALA A 192 -38.80 -17.83 2.56
CA ALA A 192 -37.79 -18.53 3.37
C ALA A 192 -36.51 -17.70 3.41
N THR A 193 -36.42 -16.74 4.28
CA THR A 193 -35.15 -16.33 4.87
C THR A 193 -34.75 -17.46 5.82
N GLY A 194 -33.60 -18.11 5.56
CA GLY A 194 -33.07 -19.13 6.48
C GLY A 194 -33.05 -18.58 7.90
N THR A 195 -33.70 -19.27 8.82
CA THR A 195 -33.77 -18.88 10.21
C THR A 195 -32.37 -18.87 10.81
N LYS A 196 -32.12 -18.04 11.82
CA LYS A 196 -30.87 -18.01 12.57
C LYS A 196 -30.38 -19.44 12.95
N GLN A 197 -31.35 -20.34 13.23
CA GLN A 197 -31.12 -21.74 13.53
C GLN A 197 -30.55 -22.55 12.33
N GLU A 198 -30.99 -22.29 11.12
CA GLU A 198 -30.48 -22.96 9.90
C GLU A 198 -29.06 -22.51 9.57
N ILE A 199 -28.73 -21.25 9.81
CA ILE A 199 -27.37 -20.72 9.66
C ILE A 199 -26.44 -21.33 10.71
N GLU A 200 -26.86 -21.39 11.97
CA GLU A 200 -26.10 -22.03 13.05
C GLU A 200 -25.90 -23.52 12.83
N ALA A 201 -26.90 -24.22 12.33
CA ALA A 201 -26.81 -25.64 11.97
C ALA A 201 -25.83 -25.87 10.78
N GLY A 202 -25.87 -25.00 9.78
CA GLY A 202 -24.94 -25.03 8.65
C GLY A 202 -23.50 -24.81 9.10
N MET A 203 -23.25 -23.82 9.94
CA MET A 203 -21.92 -23.54 10.50
C MET A 203 -21.42 -24.69 11.38
N ALA A 204 -22.26 -25.30 12.20
CA ALA A 204 -21.91 -26.45 13.04
C ALA A 204 -21.56 -27.67 12.19
N SER A 205 -22.29 -27.93 11.10
CA SER A 205 -22.03 -28.99 10.14
C SER A 205 -20.67 -28.82 9.46
N MET A 206 -20.36 -27.60 8.99
CA MET A 206 -19.07 -27.29 8.36
C MET A 206 -17.91 -27.36 9.34
N SER A 207 -18.10 -26.91 10.58
CA SER A 207 -17.10 -27.02 11.64
C SER A 207 -16.78 -28.48 11.96
N LYS A 208 -17.82 -29.35 12.04
CA LYS A 208 -17.63 -30.76 12.24
C LYS A 208 -16.86 -31.39 11.07
N LYS A 209 -17.23 -31.08 9.82
CA LYS A 209 -16.54 -31.56 8.63
C LYS A 209 -15.07 -31.13 8.60
N PHE A 210 -14.76 -29.92 9.03
CA PHE A 210 -13.38 -29.42 9.15
C PHE A 210 -12.57 -30.25 10.17
N LEU A 211 -13.15 -30.53 11.33
CA LEU A 211 -12.50 -31.35 12.36
C LEU A 211 -12.30 -32.81 11.90
N ASP A 212 -13.30 -33.40 11.23
CA ASP A 212 -13.24 -34.77 10.69
C ASP A 212 -12.18 -34.92 9.58
N LEU A 213 -11.85 -33.83 8.87
CA LEU A 213 -10.78 -33.77 7.85
C LEU A 213 -9.40 -33.51 8.45
N GLY A 214 -9.25 -33.40 9.77
CA GLY A 214 -7.97 -33.27 10.46
C GLY A 214 -7.65 -31.84 10.92
N ALA A 215 -8.58 -30.90 10.84
CA ALA A 215 -8.43 -29.49 11.24
C ALA A 215 -7.27 -28.76 10.54
N GLU A 216 -6.92 -29.18 9.34
CA GLU A 216 -5.87 -28.54 8.52
C GLU A 216 -6.47 -27.61 7.48
N VAL A 217 -5.84 -26.45 7.27
CA VAL A 217 -6.27 -25.45 6.28
C VAL A 217 -6.04 -25.94 4.83
N TYR A 218 -5.05 -26.79 4.64
CA TYR A 218 -4.75 -27.42 3.36
C TYR A 218 -4.99 -28.92 3.46
N VAL A 219 -6.03 -29.40 2.80
CA VAL A 219 -6.40 -30.82 2.75
C VAL A 219 -6.14 -31.35 1.35
N ASP A 220 -5.63 -32.57 1.25
CA ASP A 220 -5.40 -33.24 -0.04
C ASP A 220 -6.71 -33.31 -0.85
N ALA A 221 -6.63 -32.99 -2.15
CA ALA A 221 -7.78 -32.96 -3.05
C ALA A 221 -8.52 -34.32 -3.16
N GLU A 222 -7.83 -35.43 -2.96
CA GLU A 222 -8.43 -36.77 -2.97
C GLU A 222 -9.33 -36.97 -1.73
N LYS A 223 -8.90 -36.54 -0.54
CA LYS A 223 -9.70 -36.62 0.69
C LYS A 223 -11.00 -35.81 0.60
N VAL A 224 -10.94 -34.63 -0.06
CA VAL A 224 -12.13 -33.79 -0.26
C VAL A 224 -13.13 -34.46 -1.23
N ARG A 225 -12.64 -35.10 -2.30
CA ARG A 225 -13.48 -35.78 -3.29
C ARG A 225 -14.23 -36.97 -2.68
N ASP A 226 -13.56 -37.73 -1.84
CA ASP A 226 -14.17 -38.93 -1.20
C ASP A 226 -15.21 -38.53 -0.15
N SER A 227 -14.98 -37.43 0.58
CA SER A 227 -15.96 -36.90 1.55
C SER A 227 -17.24 -36.36 0.90
N ASN A 228 -17.17 -35.91 -0.36
CA ASN A 228 -18.32 -35.40 -1.12
C ASN A 228 -19.10 -36.49 -1.86
N LYS A 229 -18.55 -37.71 -1.99
CA LYS A 229 -19.25 -38.86 -2.56
C LYS A 229 -20.09 -39.63 -1.53
N ALA A 230 -19.91 -39.31 -0.25
CA ALA A 230 -20.61 -39.97 0.86
C ALA A 230 -21.86 -39.18 1.34
N LEU A 231 -22.25 -38.13 0.62
CA LEU A 231 -23.48 -37.38 0.72
C LEU A 231 -24.34 -37.59 -0.50
#